data_b3de1725bb34abe92f2ba5bb0e14c3b4
#
_entry.id   b3de1725bb34abe92f2ba5bb0e14c3b4
#
_cell.length_a   1.000
_cell.length_b   1.000
_cell.length_c   1.000
_cell.angle_alpha   90.00
_cell.angle_beta   90.00
_cell.angle_gamma   90.00
#
_symmetry.space_group_name_H-M   'P 1'
#
loop_
_entity.id
_entity.type
_entity.pdbx_description
1 polymer ?
#
loop_
_entity_poly.entity_id
_entity_poly.type
_entity_poly.pdbx_seq_one_letter_code
_entity_poly.pdbx_strand_id
1 'polypeptide(L)'
;KKVGVNFLGGYSALVSKGMTKADELLIRSIPKALAETDFVCSSVNVGSTKTGINMDAVKLIGEIIKETAELTKDNQCLGCAKFVVFCNAPDDNPFMAGAFHGVTEADAIINVGVSGPGVVKRAIENVRGENFEVLCETIKKTAFKVTRVGQLVAKEASKRLGIPFGIIDLSLAPTPAAGDSVGEILEEIGLEYAGAPGTTAALAMLNDQVKKGGVMASSYVGGLSGAFIPVSEDQRMIDAVNAGAL
;
A
#
# COMPACT_ATOMS: atom_id res chain seq x y z
N LYS A 1 8.62 15.23 -14.26
CA LYS A 1 9.90 15.81 -13.76
C LYS A 1 9.83 17.31 -13.57
N LYS A 2 9.41 18.09 -14.58
CA LYS A 2 9.43 19.58 -14.52
C LYS A 2 8.56 20.16 -13.40
N VAL A 3 7.50 19.46 -12.98
CA VAL A 3 6.54 19.90 -11.94
C VAL A 3 6.66 19.09 -10.65
N GLY A 4 7.72 18.29 -10.48
CA GLY A 4 7.96 17.51 -9.25
C GLY A 4 7.17 16.22 -9.14
N VAL A 5 6.52 15.74 -10.21
CA VAL A 5 5.83 14.43 -10.21
C VAL A 5 6.88 13.34 -10.27
N ASN A 6 6.79 12.38 -9.33
CA ASN A 6 7.72 11.26 -9.22
C ASN A 6 7.17 9.99 -9.89
N PHE A 7 5.85 9.79 -9.88
CA PHE A 7 5.20 8.61 -10.44
C PHE A 7 3.94 8.98 -11.20
N LEU A 8 3.65 8.25 -12.27
CA LEU A 8 2.45 8.33 -13.07
C LEU A 8 1.76 6.98 -13.04
N GLY A 9 0.68 6.88 -12.28
CA GLY A 9 -0.22 5.72 -12.29
C GLY A 9 -1.18 5.76 -13.47
N GLY A 10 -2.09 4.77 -13.53
CA GLY A 10 -3.18 4.75 -14.52
C GLY A 10 -2.89 3.97 -15.80
N TYR A 11 -1.68 3.44 -15.99
CA TYR A 11 -1.42 2.43 -17.00
C TYR A 11 -1.89 1.07 -16.49
N SER A 12 -3.21 0.91 -16.39
CA SER A 12 -3.83 -0.13 -15.55
C SER A 12 -5.00 -0.80 -16.25
N ALA A 13 -5.28 -2.06 -15.86
CA ALA A 13 -6.43 -2.81 -16.31
C ALA A 13 -7.30 -3.28 -15.12
N LEU A 14 -8.62 -3.10 -15.21
CA LEU A 14 -9.59 -3.54 -14.23
C LEU A 14 -10.35 -4.74 -14.79
N VAL A 15 -9.85 -5.94 -14.56
CA VAL A 15 -10.31 -7.19 -15.21
C VAL A 15 -11.05 -8.14 -14.27
N SER A 16 -11.47 -7.67 -13.10
CA SER A 16 -12.22 -8.49 -12.15
C SER A 16 -13.54 -9.06 -12.68
N LYS A 17 -14.19 -8.35 -13.62
CA LYS A 17 -15.45 -8.77 -14.26
C LYS A 17 -15.25 -9.57 -15.55
N GLY A 18 -14.04 -9.73 -16.01
CA GLY A 18 -13.67 -10.34 -17.28
C GLY A 18 -12.60 -9.51 -17.99
N MET A 19 -11.97 -10.10 -18.98
CA MET A 19 -10.88 -9.50 -19.73
C MET A 19 -11.27 -9.41 -21.22
N THR A 20 -11.22 -8.20 -21.77
CA THR A 20 -11.42 -7.96 -23.20
C THR A 20 -10.09 -8.11 -23.96
N LYS A 21 -10.15 -8.14 -25.30
CA LYS A 21 -8.93 -8.11 -26.12
C LYS A 21 -8.10 -6.84 -25.89
N ALA A 22 -8.76 -5.71 -25.61
CA ALA A 22 -8.07 -4.45 -25.34
C ALA A 22 -7.33 -4.52 -23.99
N ASP A 23 -7.97 -5.09 -22.97
CA ASP A 23 -7.31 -5.31 -21.67
C ASP A 23 -6.10 -6.23 -21.80
N GLU A 24 -6.22 -7.32 -22.54
CA GLU A 24 -5.11 -8.24 -22.79
C GLU A 24 -3.94 -7.56 -23.51
N LEU A 25 -4.22 -6.75 -24.52
CA LEU A 25 -3.19 -5.98 -25.23
C LEU A 25 -2.47 -5.00 -24.30
N LEU A 26 -3.22 -4.29 -23.46
CA LEU A 26 -2.65 -3.40 -22.46
C LEU A 26 -1.77 -4.18 -21.47
N ILE A 27 -2.28 -5.27 -20.90
CA ILE A 27 -1.54 -6.09 -19.93
C ILE A 27 -0.24 -6.63 -20.55
N ARG A 28 -0.29 -7.15 -21.78
CA ARG A 28 0.91 -7.64 -22.48
C ARG A 28 1.93 -6.55 -22.83
N SER A 29 1.52 -5.29 -22.86
CA SER A 29 2.44 -4.17 -23.09
C SER A 29 3.10 -3.64 -21.81
N ILE A 30 2.64 -4.05 -20.62
CA ILE A 30 3.17 -3.60 -19.32
C ILE A 30 4.68 -3.81 -19.18
N PRO A 31 5.25 -5.00 -19.47
CA PRO A 31 6.68 -5.23 -19.28
C PRO A 31 7.53 -4.22 -20.03
N LYS A 32 7.21 -3.99 -21.30
CA LYS A 32 7.91 -3.02 -22.15
C LYS A 32 7.74 -1.59 -21.64
N ALA A 33 6.51 -1.20 -21.30
CA ALA A 33 6.22 0.14 -20.78
C ALA A 33 7.01 0.44 -19.50
N LEU A 34 7.10 -0.51 -18.57
CA LEU A 34 7.84 -0.36 -17.32
C LEU A 34 9.36 -0.41 -17.49
N ALA A 35 9.85 -1.13 -18.50
CA ALA A 35 11.28 -1.18 -18.83
C ALA A 35 11.77 0.11 -19.51
N GLU A 36 10.96 0.69 -20.40
CA GLU A 36 11.33 1.86 -21.19
C GLU A 36 11.04 3.22 -20.51
N THR A 37 10.35 3.22 -19.37
CA THR A 37 9.97 4.46 -18.67
C THR A 37 10.41 4.47 -17.21
N ASP A 38 10.84 5.62 -16.72
CA ASP A 38 11.28 5.79 -15.32
C ASP A 38 10.10 5.96 -14.34
N PHE A 39 9.04 6.66 -14.74
CA PHE A 39 7.99 7.16 -13.84
C PHE A 39 6.66 6.44 -13.96
N VAL A 40 6.44 5.70 -15.05
CA VAL A 40 5.17 5.00 -15.26
C VAL A 40 5.09 3.83 -14.31
N CYS A 41 3.98 3.80 -13.56
CA CYS A 41 3.58 2.67 -12.73
C CYS A 41 2.34 2.02 -13.33
N SER A 42 2.18 0.73 -13.12
CA SER A 42 1.08 -0.05 -13.65
C SER A 42 0.43 -0.90 -12.57
N SER A 43 -0.84 -1.21 -12.77
CA SER A 43 -1.56 -2.14 -11.91
C SER A 43 -2.62 -2.92 -12.66
N VAL A 44 -2.95 -4.10 -12.14
CA VAL A 44 -4.06 -4.90 -12.65
C VAL A 44 -4.92 -5.36 -11.48
N ASN A 45 -6.21 -5.05 -11.50
CA ASN A 45 -7.16 -5.55 -10.51
C ASN A 45 -7.85 -6.81 -11.05
N VAL A 46 -7.52 -7.96 -10.49
CA VAL A 46 -7.94 -9.28 -10.97
C VAL A 46 -9.18 -9.85 -10.30
N GLY A 47 -9.67 -9.21 -9.24
CA GLY A 47 -10.80 -9.77 -8.50
C GLY A 47 -11.50 -8.77 -7.61
N SER A 48 -12.69 -9.16 -7.17
CA SER A 48 -13.46 -8.46 -6.15
C SER A 48 -14.31 -9.44 -5.34
N THR A 49 -14.77 -9.01 -4.17
CA THR A 49 -15.71 -9.81 -3.35
C THR A 49 -17.03 -10.09 -4.08
N LYS A 50 -17.41 -9.26 -5.06
CA LYS A 50 -18.64 -9.44 -5.85
C LYS A 50 -18.46 -10.37 -7.04
N THR A 51 -17.31 -10.35 -7.68
CA THR A 51 -17.06 -11.07 -8.95
C THR A 51 -16.17 -12.30 -8.79
N GLY A 52 -15.53 -12.49 -7.63
CA GLY A 52 -14.51 -13.49 -7.45
C GLY A 52 -13.18 -13.09 -8.11
N ILE A 53 -12.35 -14.07 -8.38
CA ILE A 53 -11.00 -13.90 -8.95
C ILE A 53 -11.03 -14.34 -10.42
N ASN A 54 -10.53 -13.50 -11.32
CA ASN A 54 -10.32 -13.83 -12.72
C ASN A 54 -9.04 -14.64 -12.89
N MET A 55 -9.16 -15.97 -12.93
CA MET A 55 -8.01 -16.88 -12.99
C MET A 55 -7.25 -16.80 -14.32
N ASP A 56 -7.91 -16.44 -15.44
CA ASP A 56 -7.24 -16.24 -16.73
C ASP A 56 -6.32 -15.00 -16.66
N ALA A 57 -6.79 -13.94 -16.01
CA ALA A 57 -5.96 -12.77 -15.74
C ALA A 57 -4.78 -13.11 -14.81
N VAL A 58 -5.01 -13.88 -13.74
CA VAL A 58 -3.95 -14.32 -12.83
C VAL A 58 -2.86 -15.09 -13.57
N LYS A 59 -3.25 -16.02 -14.45
CA LYS A 59 -2.29 -16.76 -15.28
C LYS A 59 -1.47 -15.82 -16.18
N LEU A 60 -2.12 -14.94 -16.92
CA LEU A 60 -1.45 -13.98 -17.79
C LEU A 60 -0.48 -13.09 -17.00
N ILE A 61 -0.90 -12.60 -15.83
CA ILE A 61 -0.07 -11.73 -14.98
C ILE A 61 1.17 -12.45 -14.47
N GLY A 62 1.10 -13.74 -14.17
CA GLY A 62 2.28 -14.53 -13.84
C GLY A 62 3.34 -14.50 -14.93
N GLU A 63 2.92 -14.59 -16.21
CA GLU A 63 3.80 -14.44 -17.38
C GLU A 63 4.39 -13.02 -17.45
N ILE A 64 3.54 -11.99 -17.25
CA ILE A 64 3.90 -10.57 -17.28
C ILE A 64 4.92 -10.21 -16.19
N ILE A 65 4.74 -10.70 -14.97
CA ILE A 65 5.69 -10.47 -13.87
C ILE A 65 7.07 -11.04 -14.23
N LYS A 66 7.10 -12.27 -14.73
CA LYS A 66 8.36 -12.91 -15.15
C LYS A 66 9.05 -12.15 -16.28
N GLU A 67 8.29 -11.73 -17.29
CA GLU A 67 8.82 -10.93 -18.41
C GLU A 67 9.33 -9.57 -17.93
N THR A 68 8.60 -8.90 -17.04
CA THR A 68 9.01 -7.62 -16.46
C THR A 68 10.31 -7.75 -15.67
N ALA A 69 10.45 -8.80 -14.87
CA ALA A 69 11.68 -9.09 -14.13
C ALA A 69 12.85 -9.31 -15.08
N GLU A 70 12.67 -10.10 -16.13
CA GLU A 70 13.72 -10.40 -17.13
C GLU A 70 14.15 -9.13 -17.89
N LEU A 71 13.20 -8.30 -18.35
CA LEU A 71 13.48 -7.06 -19.08
C LEU A 71 14.18 -6.00 -18.22
N THR A 72 14.02 -6.07 -16.92
CA THR A 72 14.58 -5.06 -15.98
C THR A 72 15.65 -5.62 -15.04
N LYS A 73 16.15 -6.83 -15.29
CA LYS A 73 17.13 -7.53 -14.44
C LYS A 73 18.41 -6.74 -14.20
N ASP A 74 18.89 -6.06 -15.24
CA ASP A 74 20.12 -5.25 -15.17
C ASP A 74 19.93 -3.97 -14.36
N ASN A 75 18.69 -3.61 -14.05
CA ASN A 75 18.29 -2.51 -13.18
C ASN A 75 17.57 -3.02 -11.91
N GLN A 76 18.10 -4.07 -11.30
CA GLN A 76 17.58 -4.66 -10.05
C GLN A 76 16.09 -5.03 -10.08
N CYS A 77 15.57 -5.41 -11.23
CA CYS A 77 14.15 -5.70 -11.47
C CYS A 77 13.21 -4.54 -11.09
N LEU A 78 13.64 -3.29 -11.23
CA LEU A 78 12.88 -2.10 -10.85
C LEU A 78 11.50 -2.02 -11.53
N GLY A 79 11.33 -2.63 -12.70
CA GLY A 79 10.02 -2.75 -13.35
C GLY A 79 8.99 -3.44 -12.46
N CYS A 80 9.39 -4.46 -11.71
CA CYS A 80 8.50 -5.18 -10.80
C CYS A 80 8.08 -4.30 -9.59
N ALA A 81 8.95 -3.41 -9.10
CA ALA A 81 8.62 -2.47 -8.04
C ALA A 81 7.61 -1.38 -8.47
N LYS A 82 7.43 -1.21 -9.80
CA LYS A 82 6.45 -0.27 -10.38
C LYS A 82 5.15 -0.96 -10.81
N PHE A 83 4.96 -2.24 -10.47
CA PHE A 83 3.80 -3.03 -10.87
C PHE A 83 3.09 -3.64 -9.66
N VAL A 84 1.78 -3.47 -9.59
CA VAL A 84 0.95 -4.02 -8.51
C VAL A 84 -0.22 -4.82 -9.07
N VAL A 85 -0.45 -5.99 -8.49
CA VAL A 85 -1.64 -6.80 -8.75
C VAL A 85 -2.59 -6.67 -7.55
N PHE A 86 -3.79 -6.20 -7.83
CA PHE A 86 -4.82 -6.03 -6.82
C PHE A 86 -5.90 -7.11 -6.90
N CYS A 87 -6.43 -7.45 -5.75
CA CYS A 87 -7.71 -8.12 -5.61
C CYS A 87 -8.54 -7.33 -4.60
N ASN A 88 -9.75 -6.96 -5.02
CA ASN A 88 -10.68 -6.17 -4.21
C ASN A 88 -10.16 -4.77 -3.83
N ALA A 89 -9.50 -4.09 -4.79
CA ALA A 89 -9.05 -2.72 -4.59
C ALA A 89 -10.23 -1.77 -4.32
N PRO A 90 -10.08 -0.82 -3.38
CA PRO A 90 -11.09 0.21 -3.16
C PRO A 90 -11.19 1.17 -4.36
N ASP A 91 -12.35 1.84 -4.50
CA ASP A 91 -12.61 2.74 -5.62
C ASP A 91 -11.64 3.92 -5.66
N ASP A 92 -11.38 4.56 -4.51
CA ASP A 92 -10.36 5.60 -4.37
C ASP A 92 -9.16 5.05 -3.61
N ASN A 93 -8.00 5.12 -4.24
CA ASN A 93 -6.78 4.54 -3.70
C ASN A 93 -5.57 5.40 -4.10
N PRO A 94 -4.88 6.04 -3.16
CA PRO A 94 -3.68 6.84 -3.43
C PRO A 94 -2.39 6.01 -3.47
N PHE A 95 -2.48 4.68 -3.48
CA PHE A 95 -1.31 3.81 -3.51
C PHE A 95 -0.50 4.02 -4.79
N MET A 96 0.79 4.28 -4.67
CA MET A 96 1.67 4.82 -5.69
C MET A 96 1.63 4.08 -7.04
N ALA A 97 1.81 2.75 -7.03
CA ALA A 97 1.81 1.95 -8.27
C ALA A 97 0.40 1.68 -8.82
N GLY A 98 -0.62 1.82 -7.99
CA GLY A 98 -2.01 1.55 -8.32
C GLY A 98 -2.96 2.59 -7.80
N ALA A 99 -2.63 3.87 -8.00
CA ALA A 99 -3.57 4.95 -7.68
C ALA A 99 -4.80 4.85 -8.59
N PHE A 100 -5.98 4.81 -7.97
CA PHE A 100 -7.26 4.80 -8.66
C PHE A 100 -8.08 6.02 -8.27
N HIS A 101 -8.84 6.51 -9.24
CA HIS A 101 -9.92 7.44 -9.04
C HIS A 101 -11.24 6.71 -9.33
N GLY A 102 -12.12 6.67 -8.34
CA GLY A 102 -13.41 5.99 -8.46
C GLY A 102 -14.38 6.68 -9.43
N VAL A 103 -15.51 6.03 -9.66
CA VAL A 103 -16.61 6.58 -10.46
C VAL A 103 -17.34 7.67 -9.67
N THR A 104 -16.76 8.86 -9.64
CA THR A 104 -17.35 10.06 -9.02
C THR A 104 -17.65 11.13 -10.07
N GLU A 105 -18.41 12.15 -9.70
CA GLU A 105 -18.71 13.26 -10.61
C GLU A 105 -17.54 14.23 -10.83
N ALA A 106 -16.50 14.16 -9.98
CA ALA A 106 -15.35 15.04 -10.09
C ALA A 106 -14.37 14.56 -11.18
N ASP A 107 -13.95 15.46 -12.07
CA ASP A 107 -12.93 15.18 -13.10
C ASP A 107 -11.54 14.96 -12.50
N ALA A 108 -11.29 15.52 -11.32
CA ALA A 108 -10.05 15.39 -10.57
C ALA A 108 -10.32 15.41 -9.06
N ILE A 109 -9.52 14.65 -8.30
CA ILE A 109 -9.64 14.55 -6.84
C ILE A 109 -8.24 14.47 -6.21
N ILE A 110 -8.11 15.01 -5.01
CA ILE A 110 -6.90 14.88 -4.19
C ILE A 110 -7.14 13.80 -3.15
N ASN A 111 -6.43 12.69 -3.27
CA ASN A 111 -6.33 11.67 -2.23
C ASN A 111 -4.96 11.72 -1.59
N VAL A 112 -4.88 11.53 -0.28
CA VAL A 112 -3.62 11.63 0.46
C VAL A 112 -3.30 10.29 1.10
N GLY A 113 -2.20 9.67 0.67
CA GLY A 113 -1.59 8.54 1.36
C GLY A 113 -0.63 9.03 2.43
N VAL A 114 -0.80 8.52 3.66
CA VAL A 114 0.13 8.76 4.76
C VAL A 114 0.66 7.42 5.23
N SER A 115 1.98 7.30 5.28
CA SER A 115 2.66 6.12 5.81
C SER A 115 3.57 6.52 6.95
N GLY A 116 3.94 5.58 7.79
CA GLY A 116 4.87 5.83 8.86
C GLY A 116 4.98 4.66 9.84
N PRO A 117 5.44 3.47 9.40
CA PRO A 117 5.73 2.36 10.30
C PRO A 117 6.66 2.78 11.44
N GLY A 118 7.72 3.51 11.11
CA GLY A 118 8.69 4.01 12.07
C GLY A 118 8.10 4.96 13.12
N VAL A 119 7.06 5.73 12.79
CA VAL A 119 6.38 6.60 13.77
C VAL A 119 5.61 5.76 14.79
N VAL A 120 4.93 4.72 14.33
CA VAL A 120 4.20 3.79 15.20
C VAL A 120 5.17 3.01 16.07
N LYS A 121 6.23 2.43 15.47
CA LYS A 121 7.31 1.75 16.20
C LYS A 121 7.85 2.63 17.32
N ARG A 122 8.27 3.85 17.00
CA ARG A 122 8.83 4.77 17.97
C ARG A 122 7.87 5.12 19.11
N ALA A 123 6.57 5.18 18.81
CA ALA A 123 5.56 5.44 19.84
C ALA A 123 5.43 4.27 20.81
N ILE A 124 5.43 3.03 20.33
CA ILE A 124 5.29 1.83 21.19
C ILE A 124 6.59 1.51 21.95
N GLU A 125 7.77 1.81 21.41
CA GLU A 125 9.04 1.73 22.16
C GLU A 125 8.99 2.51 23.49
N ASN A 126 8.31 3.66 23.51
CA ASN A 126 8.19 4.49 24.71
C ASN A 126 7.26 3.89 25.78
N VAL A 127 6.49 2.88 25.45
CA VAL A 127 5.58 2.17 26.37
C VAL A 127 5.93 0.70 26.52
N ARG A 128 7.18 0.35 26.21
CA ARG A 128 7.70 -1.01 26.37
C ARG A 128 7.59 -1.47 27.82
N GLY A 129 6.99 -2.63 28.03
CA GLY A 129 6.76 -3.20 29.36
C GLY A 129 5.45 -2.75 30.03
N GLU A 130 4.72 -1.85 29.43
CA GLU A 130 3.36 -1.51 29.86
C GLU A 130 2.35 -2.61 29.49
N ASN A 131 1.14 -2.54 30.05
CA ASN A 131 0.11 -3.49 29.74
C ASN A 131 -0.43 -3.35 28.30
N PHE A 132 -1.14 -4.38 27.83
CA PHE A 132 -1.67 -4.45 26.47
C PHE A 132 -2.64 -3.32 26.12
N GLU A 133 -3.41 -2.82 27.07
CA GLU A 133 -4.34 -1.70 26.87
C GLU A 133 -3.58 -0.41 26.54
N VAL A 134 -2.50 -0.10 27.27
CA VAL A 134 -1.63 1.05 27.02
C VAL A 134 -0.99 0.97 25.64
N LEU A 135 -0.54 -0.22 25.23
CA LEU A 135 -0.01 -0.47 23.89
C LEU A 135 -1.06 -0.15 22.80
N CYS A 136 -2.24 -0.72 22.89
CA CYS A 136 -3.35 -0.49 21.96
C CYS A 136 -3.72 1.00 21.86
N GLU A 137 -3.89 1.66 22.99
CA GLU A 137 -4.21 3.09 23.04
C GLU A 137 -3.10 3.95 22.43
N THR A 138 -1.84 3.58 22.59
CA THR A 138 -0.69 4.28 22.01
C THR A 138 -0.69 4.18 20.48
N ILE A 139 -0.93 2.99 19.94
CA ILE A 139 -1.05 2.78 18.49
C ILE A 139 -2.22 3.62 17.95
N LYS A 140 -3.39 3.52 18.56
CA LYS A 140 -4.60 4.26 18.15
C LYS A 140 -4.38 5.78 18.16
N LYS A 141 -3.81 6.32 19.25
CA LYS A 141 -3.49 7.76 19.36
C LYS A 141 -2.45 8.21 18.33
N THR A 142 -1.48 7.38 18.02
CA THR A 142 -0.47 7.66 17.00
C THR A 142 -1.11 7.72 15.62
N ALA A 143 -1.91 6.71 15.25
CA ALA A 143 -2.68 6.68 14.02
C ALA A 143 -3.59 7.91 13.88
N PHE A 144 -4.28 8.28 14.94
CA PHE A 144 -5.10 9.52 14.99
C PHE A 144 -4.28 10.76 14.63
N LYS A 145 -3.12 10.96 15.25
CA LYS A 145 -2.26 12.13 15.01
C LYS A 145 -1.77 12.18 13.56
N VAL A 146 -1.30 11.05 13.04
CA VAL A 146 -0.79 10.94 11.66
C VAL A 146 -1.90 11.25 10.66
N THR A 147 -3.09 10.68 10.83
CA THR A 147 -4.26 10.96 9.97
C THR A 147 -4.67 12.43 10.03
N ARG A 148 -4.66 13.06 11.20
CA ARG A 148 -4.98 14.51 11.33
C ARG A 148 -3.99 15.38 10.57
N VAL A 149 -2.71 15.08 10.61
CA VAL A 149 -1.71 15.81 9.82
C VAL A 149 -1.98 15.65 8.33
N GLY A 150 -2.23 14.43 7.86
CA GLY A 150 -2.62 14.17 6.47
C GLY A 150 -3.86 14.97 6.04
N GLN A 151 -4.88 15.05 6.89
CA GLN A 151 -6.09 15.84 6.61
C GLN A 151 -5.81 17.34 6.50
N LEU A 152 -4.95 17.89 7.37
CA LEU A 152 -4.58 19.31 7.30
C LEU A 152 -3.87 19.62 5.98
N VAL A 153 -2.93 18.78 5.57
CA VAL A 153 -2.21 18.92 4.30
C VAL A 153 -3.19 18.81 3.12
N ALA A 154 -4.07 17.82 3.13
CA ALA A 154 -5.06 17.60 2.09
C ALA A 154 -6.00 18.81 1.90
N LYS A 155 -6.51 19.36 2.99
CA LYS A 155 -7.38 20.56 2.97
C LYS A 155 -6.67 21.79 2.42
N GLU A 156 -5.42 21.98 2.81
CA GLU A 156 -4.63 23.10 2.32
C GLU A 156 -4.30 22.94 0.82
N ALA A 157 -3.95 21.74 0.38
CA ALA A 157 -3.73 21.42 -1.03
C ALA A 157 -5.02 21.64 -1.85
N SER A 158 -6.14 21.15 -1.38
CA SER A 158 -7.47 21.34 -2.00
C SER A 158 -7.79 22.82 -2.19
N LYS A 159 -7.58 23.61 -1.14
CA LYS A 159 -7.82 25.06 -1.17
C LYS A 159 -6.91 25.77 -2.20
N ARG A 160 -5.63 25.43 -2.25
CA ARG A 160 -4.66 26.08 -3.17
C ARG A 160 -4.88 25.69 -4.62
N LEU A 161 -5.25 24.45 -4.88
CA LEU A 161 -5.39 23.93 -6.24
C LEU A 161 -6.80 24.07 -6.81
N GLY A 162 -7.80 24.37 -5.97
CA GLY A 162 -9.21 24.40 -6.38
C GLY A 162 -9.76 23.01 -6.76
N ILE A 163 -9.12 21.94 -6.29
CA ILE A 163 -9.50 20.54 -6.56
C ILE A 163 -10.12 19.95 -5.30
N PRO A 164 -11.26 19.22 -5.39
CA PRO A 164 -11.88 18.63 -4.22
C PRO A 164 -10.95 17.62 -3.52
N PHE A 165 -11.05 17.58 -2.19
CA PHE A 165 -10.41 16.57 -1.36
C PHE A 165 -11.30 15.34 -1.24
N GLY A 166 -10.76 14.17 -1.54
CA GLY A 166 -11.40 12.86 -1.44
C GLY A 166 -11.12 12.16 -0.12
N ILE A 167 -10.13 11.29 -0.09
CA ILE A 167 -9.85 10.45 1.08
C ILE A 167 -8.41 10.58 1.59
N ILE A 168 -8.24 10.14 2.84
CA ILE A 168 -6.95 9.85 3.45
C ILE A 168 -6.81 8.34 3.61
N ASP A 169 -5.73 7.82 3.08
CA ASP A 169 -5.29 6.45 3.32
C ASP A 169 -4.16 6.47 4.34
N LEU A 170 -4.40 5.89 5.50
CA LEU A 170 -3.37 5.63 6.50
C LEU A 170 -2.90 4.19 6.36
N SER A 171 -1.92 3.98 5.53
CA SER A 171 -1.29 2.68 5.33
C SER A 171 0.11 2.66 5.93
N LEU A 172 0.40 1.62 6.72
CA LEU A 172 1.75 1.36 7.20
C LEU A 172 2.48 0.57 6.11
N ALA A 173 3.04 1.29 5.15
CA ALA A 173 3.78 0.72 4.03
C ALA A 173 5.27 0.84 4.33
N PRO A 174 5.98 -0.29 4.55
CA PRO A 174 7.39 -0.28 4.91
C PRO A 174 8.28 -0.01 3.70
N THR A 175 9.54 0.32 4.00
CA THR A 175 10.64 0.30 3.05
C THR A 175 11.80 -0.54 3.62
N PRO A 176 12.78 -0.95 2.83
CA PRO A 176 13.98 -1.64 3.34
C PRO A 176 14.87 -0.77 4.24
N ALA A 177 14.53 0.50 4.43
CA ALA A 177 15.28 1.40 5.27
C ALA A 177 15.19 1.01 6.77
N ALA A 178 16.28 1.13 7.49
CA ALA A 178 16.30 0.85 8.91
C ALA A 178 15.29 1.71 9.68
N GLY A 179 14.46 1.07 10.47
CA GLY A 179 13.45 1.73 11.29
C GLY A 179 12.11 1.99 10.57
N ASP A 180 11.94 1.53 9.33
CA ASP A 180 10.71 1.69 8.55
C ASP A 180 10.07 0.33 8.22
N SER A 181 10.01 -0.58 9.20
CA SER A 181 9.52 -1.94 9.07
C SER A 181 8.25 -2.16 9.88
N VAL A 182 7.24 -2.79 9.28
CA VAL A 182 6.06 -3.28 9.99
C VAL A 182 6.42 -4.50 10.83
N GLY A 183 7.32 -5.35 10.36
CA GLY A 183 7.86 -6.46 11.13
C GLY A 183 8.48 -6.00 12.45
N GLU A 184 9.21 -4.88 12.46
CA GLU A 184 9.73 -4.30 13.71
C GLU A 184 8.61 -3.85 14.67
N ILE A 185 7.47 -3.37 14.16
CA ILE A 185 6.30 -3.07 15.01
C ILE A 185 5.78 -4.34 15.68
N LEU A 186 5.69 -5.43 14.91
CA LEU A 186 5.22 -6.72 15.44
C LEU A 186 6.15 -7.29 16.52
N GLU A 187 7.45 -7.12 16.35
CA GLU A 187 8.46 -7.49 17.37
C GLU A 187 8.35 -6.62 18.62
N GLU A 188 8.13 -5.30 18.48
CA GLU A 188 7.90 -4.40 19.63
C GLU A 188 6.57 -4.69 20.35
N ILE A 189 5.57 -5.25 19.69
CA ILE A 189 4.33 -5.73 20.30
C ILE A 189 4.61 -6.94 21.22
N GLY A 190 5.70 -7.67 20.99
CA GLY A 190 6.13 -8.78 21.82
C GLY A 190 6.38 -10.10 21.09
N LEU A 191 6.40 -10.10 19.77
CA LEU A 191 6.82 -11.28 19.01
C LEU A 191 8.34 -11.45 19.07
N GLU A 192 8.78 -12.68 19.10
CA GLU A 192 10.21 -13.01 19.08
C GLU A 192 10.87 -12.59 17.76
N TYR A 193 10.14 -12.81 16.66
CA TYR A 193 10.47 -12.33 15.31
C TYR A 193 9.21 -12.31 14.44
N ALA A 194 9.23 -11.54 13.38
CA ALA A 194 8.15 -11.55 12.39
C ALA A 194 8.05 -12.95 11.74
N GLY A 195 6.84 -13.52 11.67
CA GLY A 195 6.63 -14.90 11.24
C GLY A 195 6.49 -15.90 12.41
N ALA A 196 6.87 -15.55 13.64
CA ALA A 196 6.66 -16.38 14.83
C ALA A 196 5.17 -16.63 15.11
N PRO A 197 4.82 -17.70 15.86
CA PRO A 197 3.47 -17.91 16.34
C PRO A 197 2.91 -16.66 17.04
N GLY A 198 1.73 -16.21 16.59
CA GLY A 198 1.11 -14.98 17.07
C GLY A 198 1.20 -13.81 16.10
N THR A 199 2.00 -13.88 15.04
CA THR A 199 2.15 -12.81 14.03
C THR A 199 0.82 -12.37 13.44
N THR A 200 -0.05 -13.31 13.06
CA THR A 200 -1.38 -12.99 12.50
C THR A 200 -2.27 -12.26 13.51
N ALA A 201 -2.22 -12.65 14.79
CA ALA A 201 -3.00 -12.00 15.85
C ALA A 201 -2.48 -10.58 16.13
N ALA A 202 -1.15 -10.40 16.20
CA ALA A 202 -0.53 -9.09 16.38
C ALA A 202 -0.84 -8.16 15.20
N LEU A 203 -0.78 -8.67 13.96
CA LEU A 203 -1.15 -7.93 12.77
C LEU A 203 -2.63 -7.52 12.77
N ALA A 204 -3.52 -8.41 13.16
CA ALA A 204 -4.95 -8.12 13.27
C ALA A 204 -5.20 -7.01 14.30
N MET A 205 -4.55 -7.07 15.46
CA MET A 205 -4.62 -6.04 16.50
C MET A 205 -4.08 -4.71 15.99
N LEU A 206 -2.90 -4.71 15.36
CA LEU A 206 -2.30 -3.50 14.78
C LEU A 206 -3.26 -2.83 13.79
N ASN A 207 -3.81 -3.59 12.85
CA ASN A 207 -4.77 -3.08 11.88
C ASN A 207 -6.04 -2.52 12.53
N ASP A 208 -6.57 -3.18 13.56
CA ASP A 208 -7.74 -2.71 14.30
C ASP A 208 -7.47 -1.35 14.97
N GLN A 209 -6.35 -1.19 15.65
CA GLN A 209 -6.00 0.08 16.30
C GLN A 209 -5.71 1.19 15.29
N VAL A 210 -5.02 0.91 14.19
CA VAL A 210 -4.76 1.86 13.11
C VAL A 210 -6.07 2.36 12.52
N LYS A 211 -7.00 1.47 12.17
CA LYS A 211 -8.32 1.82 11.63
C LYS A 211 -9.15 2.64 12.63
N LYS A 212 -9.19 2.25 13.88
CA LYS A 212 -9.89 3.01 14.95
C LYS A 212 -9.33 4.43 15.08
N GLY A 213 -8.01 4.59 15.09
CA GLY A 213 -7.34 5.89 15.12
C GLY A 213 -7.67 6.75 13.92
N GLY A 214 -7.64 6.18 12.73
CA GLY A 214 -7.98 6.84 11.47
C GLY A 214 -9.43 7.37 11.45
N VAL A 215 -10.40 6.51 11.72
CA VAL A 215 -11.84 6.86 11.73
C VAL A 215 -12.16 7.94 12.77
N MET A 216 -11.50 7.91 13.92
CA MET A 216 -11.67 8.96 14.94
C MET A 216 -11.07 10.31 14.50
N ALA A 217 -10.06 10.30 13.64
CA ALA A 217 -9.36 11.49 13.19
C ALA A 217 -10.08 12.22 12.05
N SER A 218 -10.74 11.48 11.16
CA SER A 218 -11.33 12.01 9.94
C SER A 218 -12.51 11.17 9.46
N SER A 219 -13.54 11.84 8.93
CA SER A 219 -14.62 11.19 8.18
C SER A 219 -14.26 10.88 6.72
N TYR A 220 -13.08 11.26 6.28
CA TYR A 220 -12.57 11.06 4.93
C TYR A 220 -11.56 9.91 4.84
N VAL A 221 -11.58 8.96 5.76
CA VAL A 221 -10.69 7.80 5.73
C VAL A 221 -11.18 6.81 4.68
N GLY A 222 -10.28 6.35 3.85
CA GLY A 222 -10.55 5.41 2.76
C GLY A 222 -9.29 4.70 2.29
N GLY A 223 -9.32 4.21 1.07
CA GLY A 223 -8.20 3.48 0.49
C GLY A 223 -7.96 2.12 1.18
N LEU A 224 -6.72 1.68 1.25
CA LEU A 224 -6.34 0.39 1.85
C LEU A 224 -6.32 0.45 3.38
N SER A 225 -5.82 1.55 3.96
CA SER A 225 -5.79 1.84 5.40
C SER A 225 -5.46 0.64 6.28
N GLY A 226 -4.25 0.13 6.15
CA GLY A 226 -3.78 -1.04 6.89
C GLY A 226 -2.28 -1.22 6.86
N ALA A 227 -1.78 -2.26 7.52
CA ALA A 227 -0.37 -2.61 7.50
C ALA A 227 -0.06 -3.49 6.26
N PHE A 228 1.05 -3.19 5.60
CA PHE A 228 1.63 -3.98 4.53
C PHE A 228 2.78 -4.82 5.07
N ILE A 229 2.86 -6.05 4.63
CA ILE A 229 3.92 -7.01 5.03
C ILE A 229 4.59 -7.62 3.79
N PRO A 230 5.15 -6.81 2.88
CA PRO A 230 5.79 -7.32 1.67
C PRO A 230 7.10 -8.02 2.03
N VAL A 231 7.29 -9.22 1.49
CA VAL A 231 8.47 -10.06 1.75
C VAL A 231 9.75 -9.56 1.07
N SER A 232 9.67 -8.48 0.30
CA SER A 232 10.80 -7.90 -0.44
C SER A 232 11.07 -6.41 -0.12
N GLU A 233 10.19 -5.78 0.67
CA GLU A 233 10.25 -4.34 0.94
C GLU A 233 10.21 -4.00 2.44
N ASP A 234 10.05 -5.01 3.30
CA ASP A 234 10.13 -4.89 4.75
C ASP A 234 11.35 -5.66 5.25
N GLN A 235 12.28 -4.98 5.94
CA GLN A 235 13.53 -5.61 6.33
C GLN A 235 13.32 -6.84 7.21
N ARG A 236 12.35 -6.81 8.16
CA ARG A 236 12.09 -7.98 9.03
C ARG A 236 11.39 -9.10 8.30
N MET A 237 10.57 -8.79 7.29
CA MET A 237 10.01 -9.83 6.44
C MET A 237 11.07 -10.49 5.57
N ILE A 238 12.02 -9.69 5.03
CA ILE A 238 13.19 -10.21 4.30
C ILE A 238 14.00 -11.15 5.21
N ASP A 239 14.29 -10.72 6.44
CA ASP A 239 15.02 -11.53 7.42
C ASP A 239 14.29 -12.83 7.76
N ALA A 240 12.97 -12.78 7.93
CA ALA A 240 12.13 -13.94 8.22
C ALA A 240 12.10 -14.95 7.06
N VAL A 241 12.03 -14.48 5.82
CA VAL A 241 12.14 -15.34 4.62
C VAL A 241 13.51 -16.01 4.57
N ASN A 242 14.58 -15.25 4.77
CA ASN A 242 15.94 -15.78 4.76
C ASN A 242 16.18 -16.82 5.88
N ALA A 243 15.50 -16.67 7.01
CA ALA A 243 15.55 -17.61 8.13
C ALA A 243 14.61 -18.83 7.96
N GLY A 244 13.77 -18.84 6.91
CA GLY A 244 12.80 -19.91 6.69
C GLY A 244 11.60 -19.87 7.65
N ALA A 245 11.30 -18.72 8.23
CA ALA A 245 10.17 -18.48 9.13
C ALA A 245 8.88 -18.07 8.38
N LEU A 246 9.03 -17.65 7.13
CA LEU A 246 7.97 -17.31 6.18
C LEU A 246 8.16 -18.08 4.87
#